data_03710267b4f0767e5b1d89906f805e3a
#
_entry.id   03710267b4f0767e5b1d89906f805e3a
#
_cell.length_a   1.000
_cell.length_b   1.000
_cell.length_c   1.000
_cell.angle_alpha   90.00
_cell.angle_beta   90.00
_cell.angle_gamma   90.00
#
_symmetry.space_group_name_H-M   'P 1'
#
loop_
_entity.id
_entity.type
_entity.pdbx_description
1 polymer ?
#
loop_
_entity_poly.entity_id
_entity_poly.type
_entity_poly.pdbx_seq_one_letter_code
_entity_poly.pdbx_strand_id
1 'polypeptide(L)'
;MRSKNHKFKQWKDTASVLKVILFFISVIALFSMQRAQAQVLLDIARYHTSTTPVNGLKIKTNIPFSSGADMVSLEIKGYSYGLSSTLDLHLCFYIYNNANGPYVHLPNISSSGAHTPTIKIGNENNLVVIYFTDKVYHQKIYINAHSGLNKPTYYQGWTIVDEAFTGTMVAEASYKNGFKGEITFPEGKWTSQGYLGIGTATPKERLSVHGNIRAQEIKVETANWPDYVFSEDYQLPSLKETAQFIQENKHLPGVPKAEEIQENGLSLGEMNKILLQKIEELTLHMIDKDKRIEALEKRLNIKEQ
;
A
#
# COMPACT_ATOMS: atom_id res chain seq x y z
N MET A 1 -72.21 43.50 -36.88
CA MET A 1 -71.37 42.25 -37.02
C MET A 1 -69.88 42.47 -37.22
N ARG A 2 -69.35 43.67 -37.45
CA ARG A 2 -67.91 43.93 -37.66
C ARG A 2 -67.01 44.01 -36.36
N SER A 3 -67.62 44.26 -35.22
CA SER A 3 -66.84 44.46 -33.98
C SER A 3 -66.34 43.16 -33.31
N LYS A 4 -67.02 42.02 -33.49
CA LYS A 4 -66.58 40.74 -32.86
C LYS A 4 -65.41 40.08 -33.54
N ASN A 5 -65.13 40.30 -34.79
CA ASN A 5 -64.05 39.72 -35.54
C ASN A 5 -62.68 40.37 -35.23
N HIS A 6 -62.66 41.64 -34.83
CA HIS A 6 -61.39 42.32 -34.49
C HIS A 6 -60.83 41.87 -33.14
N LYS A 7 -61.69 41.61 -32.13
CA LYS A 7 -61.28 41.12 -30.82
C LYS A 7 -60.79 39.67 -30.90
N PHE A 8 -61.35 38.84 -31.77
CA PHE A 8 -60.88 37.43 -31.91
C PHE A 8 -59.53 37.30 -32.61
N LYS A 9 -59.24 38.22 -33.55
CA LYS A 9 -57.91 38.23 -34.20
C LYS A 9 -56.81 38.69 -33.26
N GLN A 10 -57.10 39.73 -32.45
CA GLN A 10 -56.15 40.24 -31.43
C GLN A 10 -55.84 39.20 -30.33
N TRP A 11 -56.81 38.34 -29.95
CA TRP A 11 -56.58 37.26 -28.99
C TRP A 11 -55.70 36.10 -29.56
N LYS A 12 -55.81 35.80 -30.83
CA LYS A 12 -54.97 34.81 -31.49
C LYS A 12 -53.54 35.30 -31.60
N ASP A 13 -53.34 36.56 -31.88
CA ASP A 13 -51.98 37.13 -31.97
C ASP A 13 -51.26 37.19 -30.60
N THR A 14 -52.00 37.56 -29.53
CA THR A 14 -51.46 37.56 -28.17
C THR A 14 -51.15 36.17 -27.68
N ALA A 15 -51.95 35.15 -27.96
CA ALA A 15 -51.70 33.78 -27.61
C ALA A 15 -50.46 33.19 -28.38
N SER A 16 -50.25 33.61 -29.60
CA SER A 16 -49.12 33.25 -30.42
C SER A 16 -47.83 33.88 -29.89
N VAL A 17 -47.86 35.17 -29.53
CA VAL A 17 -46.73 35.87 -28.91
C VAL A 17 -46.38 35.26 -27.56
N LEU A 18 -47.37 34.90 -26.73
CA LEU A 18 -47.14 34.26 -25.44
C LEU A 18 -46.47 32.88 -25.59
N LYS A 19 -46.83 32.08 -26.60
CA LYS A 19 -46.18 30.80 -26.91
C LYS A 19 -44.74 30.98 -27.33
N VAL A 20 -44.44 32.00 -28.13
CA VAL A 20 -43.07 32.32 -28.53
C VAL A 20 -42.24 32.77 -27.33
N ILE A 21 -42.77 33.62 -26.46
CA ILE A 21 -42.08 34.05 -25.22
C ILE A 21 -41.83 32.85 -24.30
N LEU A 22 -42.82 31.99 -24.08
CA LEU A 22 -42.67 30.78 -23.28
C LEU A 22 -41.61 29.80 -23.88
N PHE A 23 -41.57 29.68 -25.20
CA PHE A 23 -40.56 28.91 -25.90
C PHE A 23 -39.16 29.48 -25.67
N PHE A 24 -38.97 30.79 -25.82
CA PHE A 24 -37.69 31.44 -25.54
C PHE A 24 -37.30 31.35 -24.07
N ILE A 25 -38.23 31.49 -23.13
CA ILE A 25 -37.95 31.28 -21.69
C ILE A 25 -37.55 29.84 -21.41
N SER A 26 -38.20 28.85 -22.04
CA SER A 26 -37.81 27.44 -21.87
C SER A 26 -36.47 27.13 -22.50
N VAL A 27 -36.12 27.72 -23.63
CA VAL A 27 -34.80 27.60 -24.26
C VAL A 27 -33.74 28.27 -23.41
N ILE A 28 -34.01 29.47 -22.86
CA ILE A 28 -33.09 30.15 -21.95
C ILE A 28 -32.93 29.35 -20.66
N ALA A 29 -34.01 28.78 -20.11
CA ALA A 29 -33.94 27.91 -18.94
C ALA A 29 -33.14 26.59 -19.21
N LEU A 30 -33.24 26.05 -20.43
CA LEU A 30 -32.43 24.91 -20.85
C LEU A 30 -30.94 25.25 -21.01
N PHE A 31 -30.62 26.45 -21.49
CA PHE A 31 -29.26 26.95 -21.56
C PHE A 31 -28.67 27.37 -20.20
N SER A 32 -29.52 27.78 -19.26
CA SER A 32 -29.09 28.14 -17.89
C SER A 32 -28.93 26.95 -16.96
N MET A 33 -29.32 25.74 -17.33
CA MET A 33 -28.89 24.53 -16.69
C MET A 33 -27.39 24.26 -17.05
N GLN A 34 -26.52 25.11 -16.55
CA GLN A 34 -25.10 24.75 -16.45
C GLN A 34 -25.03 23.54 -15.53
N ARG A 35 -24.95 22.36 -16.13
CA ARG A 35 -24.56 21.17 -15.38
C ARG A 35 -23.24 21.49 -14.76
N ALA A 36 -23.12 21.36 -13.45
CA ALA A 36 -21.83 21.34 -12.79
C ALA A 36 -21.01 20.19 -13.42
N GLN A 37 -20.19 20.53 -14.41
CA GLN A 37 -19.29 19.57 -15.04
C GLN A 37 -17.94 19.72 -14.33
N ALA A 38 -17.39 18.61 -13.90
CA ALA A 38 -16.00 18.56 -13.47
C ALA A 38 -15.13 19.11 -14.61
N GLN A 39 -14.27 20.08 -14.29
CA GLN A 39 -13.36 20.68 -15.26
C GLN A 39 -11.93 20.26 -14.96
N VAL A 40 -11.22 19.91 -16.02
CA VAL A 40 -9.75 19.78 -15.99
C VAL A 40 -9.19 21.16 -16.35
N LEU A 41 -8.47 21.75 -15.42
CA LEU A 41 -7.79 23.03 -15.57
C LEU A 41 -6.32 22.75 -15.82
N LEU A 42 -5.88 22.98 -17.04
CA LEU A 42 -4.50 22.72 -17.45
C LEU A 42 -3.60 23.89 -17.10
N ASP A 43 -2.39 23.58 -16.64
CA ASP A 43 -1.29 24.52 -16.51
C ASP A 43 -1.63 25.72 -15.62
N ILE A 44 -2.21 25.46 -14.47
CA ILE A 44 -2.61 26.49 -13.50
C ILE A 44 -1.41 27.18 -12.83
N ALA A 45 -0.25 26.50 -12.78
CA ALA A 45 1.00 27.06 -12.31
C ALA A 45 2.19 26.36 -12.95
N ARG A 46 3.25 27.11 -13.18
CA ARG A 46 4.54 26.63 -13.70
C ARG A 46 5.69 27.15 -12.87
N TYR A 47 6.73 26.35 -12.75
CA TYR A 47 7.99 26.74 -12.12
C TYR A 47 9.17 26.22 -12.92
N HIS A 48 10.17 27.04 -13.06
CA HIS A 48 11.46 26.66 -13.62
C HIS A 48 12.58 27.38 -12.87
N THR A 49 13.55 26.63 -12.41
CA THR A 49 14.79 27.17 -11.87
C THR A 49 15.98 26.41 -12.42
N SER A 50 17.08 27.10 -12.64
CA SER A 50 18.40 26.52 -12.94
C SER A 50 19.32 26.50 -11.71
N THR A 51 18.83 26.88 -10.54
CA THR A 51 19.55 26.92 -9.28
C THR A 51 18.88 26.01 -8.25
N THR A 52 19.53 25.80 -7.11
CA THR A 52 18.91 25.11 -5.95
C THR A 52 18.12 26.15 -5.15
N PRO A 53 16.84 25.91 -4.88
CA PRO A 53 16.04 26.78 -3.99
C PRO A 53 16.67 26.89 -2.59
N VAL A 54 16.64 28.08 -2.02
CA VAL A 54 17.19 28.35 -0.67
C VAL A 54 16.24 27.84 0.40
N ASN A 55 14.93 28.05 0.21
CA ASN A 55 13.90 27.74 1.22
C ASN A 55 13.16 26.44 0.87
N GLY A 56 12.97 26.13 -0.37
CA GLY A 56 12.07 25.12 -0.94
C GLY A 56 11.07 25.78 -1.87
N LEU A 57 10.04 25.06 -2.31
CA LEU A 57 9.07 25.61 -3.26
C LEU A 57 7.73 25.84 -2.61
N LYS A 58 7.35 27.13 -2.48
CA LYS A 58 6.05 27.55 -1.98
C LYS A 58 5.10 27.78 -3.14
N ILE A 59 4.01 27.01 -3.19
CA ILE A 59 2.90 27.15 -4.14
C ILE A 59 1.82 27.97 -3.44
N LYS A 60 1.68 29.23 -3.83
CA LYS A 60 0.64 30.14 -3.35
C LYS A 60 -0.62 29.94 -4.19
N THR A 61 -1.73 29.62 -3.53
CA THR A 61 -3.01 29.35 -4.19
C THR A 61 -4.04 30.44 -3.91
N ASN A 62 -5.15 30.41 -4.66
CA ASN A 62 -6.35 31.22 -4.38
C ASN A 62 -7.47 30.39 -3.75
N ILE A 63 -7.16 29.20 -3.24
CA ILE A 63 -8.14 28.36 -2.55
C ILE A 63 -8.34 28.87 -1.13
N PRO A 64 -9.55 29.25 -0.71
CA PRO A 64 -9.81 29.65 0.65
C PRO A 64 -9.51 28.52 1.63
N PHE A 65 -8.83 28.86 2.74
CA PHE A 65 -8.61 27.89 3.82
C PHE A 65 -9.84 27.80 4.71
N SER A 66 -10.93 27.26 4.14
CA SER A 66 -12.24 27.13 4.79
C SER A 66 -12.96 25.87 4.35
N SER A 67 -13.83 25.35 5.19
CA SER A 67 -14.71 24.24 4.84
C SER A 67 -15.67 24.62 3.70
N GLY A 68 -16.01 23.66 2.83
CA GLY A 68 -16.86 23.90 1.67
C GLY A 68 -16.15 24.46 0.43
N ALA A 69 -14.82 24.62 0.51
CA ALA A 69 -13.99 24.71 -0.68
C ALA A 69 -14.05 23.39 -1.47
N ASP A 70 -13.57 23.40 -2.70
CA ASP A 70 -13.52 22.19 -3.52
C ASP A 70 -12.65 21.10 -2.87
N MET A 71 -12.90 19.82 -3.19
CA MET A 71 -11.91 18.77 -2.94
C MET A 71 -10.77 18.99 -3.91
N VAL A 72 -9.64 19.47 -3.38
CA VAL A 72 -8.48 19.80 -4.21
C VAL A 72 -7.87 18.52 -4.74
N SER A 73 -7.79 18.42 -6.06
CA SER A 73 -7.15 17.32 -6.76
C SER A 73 -6.21 17.88 -7.82
N LEU A 74 -4.92 17.68 -7.63
CA LEU A 74 -3.85 18.25 -8.44
C LEU A 74 -3.05 17.14 -9.10
N GLU A 75 -2.72 17.35 -10.36
CA GLU A 75 -1.70 16.60 -11.09
C GLU A 75 -0.46 17.48 -11.20
N ILE A 76 0.66 17.02 -10.64
CA ILE A 76 1.91 17.77 -10.57
C ILE A 76 2.97 16.97 -11.31
N LYS A 77 3.47 17.53 -12.41
CA LYS A 77 4.43 16.88 -13.32
C LYS A 77 5.66 17.71 -13.58
N GLY A 78 6.73 17.05 -13.94
CA GLY A 78 7.97 17.71 -14.30
C GLY A 78 9.19 16.82 -14.16
N TYR A 79 10.30 17.45 -13.83
CA TYR A 79 11.55 16.76 -13.57
C TYR A 79 12.42 17.52 -12.56
N SER A 80 13.28 16.76 -11.90
CA SER A 80 14.35 17.25 -11.03
C SER A 80 15.68 16.86 -11.64
N TYR A 81 16.36 17.78 -12.34
CA TYR A 81 17.61 17.50 -13.03
C TYR A 81 18.71 17.08 -12.06
N GLY A 82 18.83 17.73 -10.91
CA GLY A 82 19.82 17.39 -9.88
C GLY A 82 19.68 15.98 -9.30
N LEU A 83 18.50 15.36 -9.45
CA LEU A 83 18.26 13.97 -9.06
C LEU A 83 18.15 13.03 -10.27
N SER A 84 18.27 13.56 -11.50
CA SER A 84 18.02 12.82 -12.76
C SER A 84 16.70 12.06 -12.73
N SER A 85 15.63 12.69 -12.17
CA SER A 85 14.38 12.01 -11.82
C SER A 85 13.17 12.74 -12.38
N THR A 86 12.17 11.96 -12.80
CA THR A 86 10.85 12.47 -13.14
C THR A 86 10.04 12.77 -11.87
N LEU A 87 9.22 13.82 -11.96
CA LEU A 87 8.22 14.16 -10.96
C LEU A 87 6.85 13.97 -11.63
N ASP A 88 6.06 13.05 -11.10
CA ASP A 88 4.71 12.74 -11.58
C ASP A 88 3.86 12.25 -10.40
N LEU A 89 3.05 13.14 -9.86
CA LEU A 89 2.25 12.84 -8.68
C LEU A 89 0.86 13.46 -8.76
N HIS A 90 -0.07 12.81 -8.08
CA HIS A 90 -1.39 13.33 -7.76
C HIS A 90 -1.45 13.66 -6.29
N LEU A 91 -1.85 14.91 -5.98
CA LEU A 91 -2.08 15.39 -4.62
C LEU A 91 -3.58 15.64 -4.45
N CYS A 92 -4.16 15.02 -3.42
CA CYS A 92 -5.57 15.22 -3.08
C CYS A 92 -5.71 15.56 -1.61
N PHE A 93 -6.54 16.56 -1.29
CA PHE A 93 -6.87 16.95 0.08
C PHE A 93 -8.17 17.75 0.13
N TYR A 94 -8.69 17.91 1.34
CA TYR A 94 -9.89 18.71 1.61
C TYR A 94 -9.67 19.58 2.84
N ILE A 95 -10.26 20.79 2.85
CA ILE A 95 -10.30 21.63 4.05
C ILE A 95 -11.62 21.38 4.77
N TYR A 96 -11.53 20.86 5.99
CA TYR A 96 -12.67 20.52 6.82
C TYR A 96 -12.66 21.33 8.11
N ASN A 97 -13.80 21.51 8.78
CA ASN A 97 -13.91 22.19 10.08
C ASN A 97 -14.10 21.17 11.20
N ASN A 98 -13.43 21.44 12.31
CA ASN A 98 -13.70 20.81 13.60
C ASN A 98 -13.96 21.89 14.67
N ALA A 99 -13.97 21.52 15.94
CA ALA A 99 -14.18 22.46 17.06
C ALA A 99 -13.10 23.56 17.14
N ASN A 100 -11.92 23.32 16.55
CA ASN A 100 -10.78 24.27 16.55
C ASN A 100 -10.68 25.10 15.26
N GLY A 101 -11.65 24.96 14.35
CA GLY A 101 -11.67 25.67 13.06
C GLY A 101 -11.26 24.81 11.87
N PRO A 102 -10.91 25.45 10.74
CA PRO A 102 -10.55 24.74 9.51
C PRO A 102 -9.18 24.07 9.63
N TYR A 103 -9.08 22.86 9.06
CA TYR A 103 -7.83 22.07 9.00
C TYR A 103 -7.75 21.28 7.71
N VAL A 104 -6.54 20.87 7.34
CA VAL A 104 -6.30 20.00 6.17
C VAL A 104 -6.69 18.56 6.52
N HIS A 105 -7.68 18.04 5.82
CA HIS A 105 -8.21 16.70 6.05
C HIS A 105 -7.68 15.72 5.01
N LEU A 106 -7.16 14.58 5.47
CA LEU A 106 -6.69 13.43 4.69
C LEU A 106 -5.85 13.81 3.46
N PRO A 107 -4.76 14.59 3.62
CA PRO A 107 -3.88 14.83 2.50
C PRO A 107 -3.24 13.52 2.04
N ASN A 108 -3.29 13.25 0.74
CA ASN A 108 -2.79 12.03 0.15
C ASN A 108 -2.03 12.30 -1.14
N ILE A 109 -0.94 11.58 -1.34
CA ILE A 109 -0.12 11.61 -2.56
C ILE A 109 -0.09 10.20 -3.15
N SER A 110 -0.35 10.09 -4.46
CA SER A 110 0.09 8.97 -5.27
C SER A 110 1.14 9.45 -6.27
N SER A 111 2.15 8.67 -6.53
CA SER A 111 3.27 9.05 -7.40
C SER A 111 3.69 7.89 -8.27
N SER A 112 3.89 8.18 -9.56
CA SER A 112 4.54 7.32 -10.54
C SER A 112 5.93 7.85 -10.94
N GLY A 113 6.31 9.03 -10.44
CA GLY A 113 7.63 9.62 -10.66
C GLY A 113 8.73 8.93 -9.84
N ALA A 114 9.96 9.02 -10.33
CA ALA A 114 11.14 8.51 -9.62
C ALA A 114 11.47 9.34 -8.37
N HIS A 115 11.01 10.59 -8.30
CA HIS A 115 11.12 11.46 -7.14
C HIS A 115 9.73 11.90 -6.67
N THR A 116 9.48 11.76 -5.37
CA THR A 116 8.28 12.27 -4.70
C THR A 116 8.73 13.21 -3.59
N PRO A 117 8.52 14.54 -3.72
CA PRO A 117 8.93 15.49 -2.70
C PRO A 117 8.10 15.35 -1.43
N THR A 118 8.67 15.76 -0.31
CA THR A 118 7.92 15.94 0.94
C THR A 118 7.04 17.18 0.82
N ILE A 119 5.74 17.00 0.97
CA ILE A 119 4.74 18.06 0.75
C ILE A 119 4.07 18.41 2.07
N LYS A 120 4.07 19.71 2.41
CA LYS A 120 3.28 20.29 3.48
C LYS A 120 2.16 21.15 2.90
N ILE A 121 1.01 21.12 3.56
CA ILE A 121 -0.15 21.94 3.20
C ILE A 121 -0.56 22.71 4.45
N GLY A 122 -0.83 23.99 4.33
CA GLY A 122 -1.21 24.80 5.47
C GLY A 122 -1.93 26.08 5.07
N ASN A 123 -2.21 26.91 6.06
CA ASN A 123 -2.89 28.19 5.94
C ASN A 123 -1.87 29.34 5.98
N GLU A 124 -1.86 30.16 4.95
CA GLU A 124 -1.23 31.50 4.98
C GLU A 124 -2.26 32.52 4.51
N ASN A 125 -2.54 33.55 5.32
CA ASN A 125 -3.49 34.63 5.00
C ASN A 125 -4.89 34.13 4.60
N ASN A 126 -5.41 33.09 5.26
CA ASN A 126 -6.69 32.44 4.95
C ASN A 126 -6.76 31.76 3.58
N LEU A 127 -5.63 31.52 2.97
CA LEU A 127 -5.50 30.77 1.72
C LEU A 127 -4.68 29.49 1.96
N VAL A 128 -4.98 28.48 1.16
CA VAL A 128 -4.19 27.26 1.13
C VAL A 128 -2.83 27.54 0.50
N VAL A 129 -1.78 27.08 1.16
CA VAL A 129 -0.42 27.05 0.62
C VAL A 129 0.09 25.61 0.60
N ILE A 130 0.68 25.22 -0.52
CA ILE A 130 1.33 23.91 -0.69
C ILE A 130 2.84 24.16 -0.76
N TYR A 131 3.61 23.35 -0.05
CA TYR A 131 5.04 23.59 0.10
C TYR A 131 5.83 22.29 -0.09
N PHE A 132 6.77 22.33 -1.02
CA PHE A 132 7.75 21.26 -1.23
C PHE A 132 9.00 21.60 -0.43
N THR A 133 9.33 20.75 0.55
CA THR A 133 10.45 20.99 1.45
C THR A 133 11.80 20.70 0.80
N ASP A 134 11.80 19.88 -0.26
CA ASP A 134 13.01 19.39 -0.91
C ASP A 134 13.67 20.51 -1.74
N LYS A 135 14.97 20.69 -1.51
CA LYS A 135 15.78 21.69 -2.20
C LYS A 135 16.60 21.05 -3.30
N VAL A 136 15.98 20.87 -4.45
CA VAL A 136 16.62 20.18 -5.58
C VAL A 136 17.08 21.16 -6.65
N TYR A 137 18.32 20.98 -7.12
CA TYR A 137 18.92 21.77 -8.17
C TYR A 137 18.19 21.56 -9.51
N HIS A 138 17.90 22.65 -10.21
CA HIS A 138 17.34 22.69 -11.56
C HIS A 138 16.06 21.84 -11.69
N GLN A 139 14.94 22.42 -11.30
CA GLN A 139 13.62 21.79 -11.39
C GLN A 139 12.75 22.50 -12.42
N LYS A 140 11.90 21.71 -13.08
CA LYS A 140 10.81 22.20 -13.90
C LYS A 140 9.53 21.49 -13.48
N ILE A 141 8.53 22.28 -13.09
CA ILE A 141 7.27 21.78 -12.54
C ILE A 141 6.12 22.51 -13.23
N TYR A 142 5.06 21.79 -13.53
CA TYR A 142 3.76 22.32 -13.93
C TYR A 142 2.64 21.59 -13.22
N ILE A 143 1.55 22.29 -12.97
CA ILE A 143 0.43 21.84 -12.16
C ILE A 143 -0.85 21.96 -12.98
N ASN A 144 -1.61 20.88 -13.01
CA ASN A 144 -3.00 20.82 -13.46
C ASN A 144 -3.92 20.57 -12.28
N ALA A 145 -5.18 20.98 -12.39
CA ALA A 145 -6.19 20.72 -11.36
C ALA A 145 -7.46 20.10 -11.93
N HIS A 146 -8.12 19.31 -11.09
CA HIS A 146 -9.45 18.78 -11.34
C HIS A 146 -10.42 19.46 -10.37
N SER A 147 -11.33 20.33 -10.88
CA SER A 147 -12.32 21.01 -10.07
C SER A 147 -13.68 20.32 -10.19
N GLY A 148 -14.22 19.86 -9.07
CA GLY A 148 -15.54 19.20 -9.00
C GLY A 148 -16.72 20.15 -8.82
N LEU A 149 -16.51 21.32 -8.24
CA LEU A 149 -17.56 22.27 -7.86
C LEU A 149 -17.69 23.48 -8.79
N ASN A 150 -17.05 23.46 -9.96
CA ASN A 150 -17.06 24.58 -10.92
C ASN A 150 -16.66 25.92 -10.28
N LYS A 151 -15.55 25.93 -9.55
CA LYS A 151 -14.94 27.12 -8.96
C LYS A 151 -13.59 27.46 -9.61
N PRO A 152 -13.56 27.80 -10.89
CA PRO A 152 -12.31 27.99 -11.63
C PRO A 152 -11.43 29.12 -11.06
N THR A 153 -12.04 30.10 -10.38
CA THR A 153 -11.33 31.21 -9.74
C THR A 153 -10.38 30.76 -8.63
N TYR A 154 -10.63 29.62 -7.99
CA TYR A 154 -9.75 29.08 -6.96
C TYR A 154 -8.42 28.59 -7.54
N TYR A 155 -8.40 28.27 -8.83
CA TYR A 155 -7.26 27.72 -9.54
C TYR A 155 -6.59 28.74 -10.51
N GLN A 156 -6.91 30.01 -10.37
CA GLN A 156 -6.30 31.08 -11.18
C GLN A 156 -5.27 31.84 -10.35
N GLY A 157 -4.24 32.39 -11.03
CA GLY A 157 -3.27 33.28 -10.41
C GLY A 157 -2.32 32.60 -9.41
N TRP A 158 -2.17 31.30 -9.46
CA TRP A 158 -1.22 30.58 -8.64
C TRP A 158 0.21 30.93 -8.99
N THR A 159 1.07 30.99 -7.99
CA THR A 159 2.50 31.22 -8.17
C THR A 159 3.31 30.18 -7.41
N ILE A 160 4.48 29.83 -7.98
CA ILE A 160 5.45 28.95 -7.31
C ILE A 160 6.73 29.76 -7.12
N VAL A 161 7.16 29.91 -5.88
CA VAL A 161 8.27 30.78 -5.49
C VAL A 161 9.20 30.11 -4.47
N ASP A 162 10.46 30.53 -4.44
CA ASP A 162 11.43 30.13 -3.41
C ASP A 162 11.27 31.02 -2.18
N GLU A 163 10.33 30.70 -1.31
CA GLU A 163 10.07 31.44 -0.06
C GLU A 163 9.92 30.46 1.12
N ALA A 164 10.24 30.92 2.32
CA ALA A 164 10.05 30.15 3.53
C ALA A 164 8.56 29.87 3.78
N PHE A 165 8.27 28.68 4.26
CA PHE A 165 6.92 28.29 4.65
C PHE A 165 6.59 28.84 6.04
N THR A 166 5.54 29.66 6.13
CA THR A 166 5.07 30.28 7.36
C THR A 166 3.65 29.84 7.73
N GLY A 167 3.16 28.78 7.10
CA GLY A 167 1.80 28.31 7.27
C GLY A 167 1.48 27.81 8.67
N THR A 168 0.22 27.99 9.04
CA THR A 168 -0.41 27.43 10.24
C THR A 168 -1.37 26.30 9.87
N MET A 169 -1.91 25.55 10.84
CA MET A 169 -2.81 24.42 10.64
C MET A 169 -2.24 23.38 9.63
N VAL A 170 -0.95 23.08 9.79
CA VAL A 170 -0.14 22.34 8.82
C VAL A 170 -0.44 20.85 8.90
N ALA A 171 -0.59 20.22 7.73
CA ALA A 171 -0.54 18.78 7.56
C ALA A 171 0.53 18.40 6.55
N GLU A 172 1.20 17.28 6.78
CA GLU A 172 2.10 16.67 5.82
C GLU A 172 1.33 15.64 5.01
N ALA A 173 1.47 15.69 3.69
CA ALA A 173 0.84 14.73 2.80
C ALA A 173 1.65 13.44 2.76
N SER A 174 1.04 12.35 3.22
CA SER A 174 1.66 11.03 3.19
C SER A 174 1.66 10.45 1.79
N TYR A 175 2.81 9.91 1.34
CA TYR A 175 2.88 9.09 0.14
C TYR A 175 2.25 7.72 0.40
N LYS A 176 1.24 7.36 -0.41
CA LYS A 176 0.63 6.03 -0.38
C LYS A 176 0.26 5.60 -1.79
N ASN A 177 0.92 4.56 -2.28
CA ASN A 177 0.38 3.79 -3.40
C ASN A 177 -0.36 2.57 -2.83
N GLY A 178 -1.66 2.53 -3.05
CA GLY A 178 -2.50 1.40 -2.70
C GLY A 178 -2.82 0.58 -3.95
N PHE A 179 -2.61 -0.72 -3.88
CA PHE A 179 -3.03 -1.65 -4.92
C PHE A 179 -4.26 -2.42 -4.44
N LYS A 180 -5.31 -2.42 -5.25
CA LYS A 180 -6.49 -3.22 -5.00
C LYS A 180 -6.62 -4.24 -6.13
N GLY A 181 -6.55 -5.53 -5.79
CA GLY A 181 -6.54 -6.62 -6.76
C GLY A 181 -5.19 -7.34 -6.82
N GLU A 182 -4.83 -7.81 -7.99
CA GLU A 182 -3.60 -8.57 -8.20
C GLU A 182 -2.51 -7.72 -8.84
N ILE A 183 -1.26 -7.97 -8.43
CA ILE A 183 -0.08 -7.43 -9.09
C ILE A 183 0.64 -8.62 -9.74
N THR A 184 0.75 -8.58 -11.07
CA THR A 184 1.52 -9.57 -11.84
C THR A 184 2.84 -8.94 -12.26
N PHE A 185 3.92 -9.67 -12.10
CA PHE A 185 5.25 -9.32 -12.56
C PHE A 185 5.90 -10.55 -13.23
N PRO A 186 6.95 -10.38 -14.04
CA PRO A 186 7.61 -11.53 -14.66
C PRO A 186 7.98 -12.58 -13.61
N GLU A 187 7.59 -13.83 -13.85
CA GLU A 187 7.88 -14.97 -12.97
C GLU A 187 7.34 -14.86 -11.53
N GLY A 188 6.23 -14.11 -11.33
CA GLY A 188 5.63 -14.01 -9.99
C GLY A 188 4.26 -13.36 -9.96
N LYS A 189 3.63 -13.39 -8.78
CA LYS A 189 2.31 -12.83 -8.56
C LYS A 189 2.09 -12.45 -7.10
N TRP A 190 1.50 -11.28 -6.88
CA TRP A 190 0.88 -10.93 -5.60
C TRP A 190 -0.64 -10.99 -5.76
N THR A 191 -1.28 -11.96 -5.13
CA THR A 191 -2.73 -12.20 -5.28
C THR A 191 -3.56 -11.21 -4.47
N SER A 192 -4.84 -11.07 -4.83
CA SER A 192 -5.82 -10.27 -4.08
C SER A 192 -6.06 -10.79 -2.64
N GLN A 193 -5.78 -12.07 -2.37
CA GLN A 193 -5.83 -12.69 -1.05
C GLN A 193 -4.55 -12.45 -0.23
N GLY A 194 -3.57 -11.73 -0.76
CA GLY A 194 -2.32 -11.40 -0.10
C GLY A 194 -1.26 -12.51 -0.14
N TYR A 195 -1.34 -13.44 -1.08
CA TYR A 195 -0.31 -14.46 -1.29
C TYR A 195 0.73 -13.94 -2.27
N LEU A 196 2.00 -14.13 -1.95
CA LEU A 196 3.12 -13.73 -2.79
C LEU A 196 3.79 -14.97 -3.42
N GLY A 197 3.75 -15.07 -4.74
CA GLY A 197 4.49 -16.05 -5.52
C GLY A 197 5.76 -15.43 -6.11
N ILE A 198 6.89 -16.06 -5.93
CA ILE A 198 8.15 -15.74 -6.60
C ILE A 198 8.55 -16.95 -7.43
N GLY A 199 8.70 -16.80 -8.74
CA GLY A 199 8.90 -17.90 -9.68
C GLY A 199 7.66 -18.78 -9.87
N THR A 200 6.48 -18.37 -9.36
CA THR A 200 5.22 -19.07 -9.52
C THR A 200 4.03 -18.10 -9.60
N ALA A 201 3.11 -18.37 -10.52
CA ALA A 201 1.87 -17.63 -10.66
C ALA A 201 0.72 -18.17 -9.78
N THR A 202 0.92 -19.34 -9.15
CA THR A 202 -0.08 -20.04 -8.33
C THR A 202 0.45 -20.33 -6.94
N PRO A 203 0.66 -19.29 -6.09
CA PRO A 203 1.15 -19.50 -4.74
C PRO A 203 0.14 -20.28 -3.91
N LYS A 204 0.59 -21.32 -3.23
CA LYS A 204 -0.21 -22.16 -2.33
C LYS A 204 -0.18 -21.67 -0.87
N GLU A 205 0.86 -20.91 -0.51
CA GLU A 205 1.10 -20.35 0.82
C GLU A 205 1.21 -18.83 0.74
N ARG A 206 1.21 -18.15 1.90
CA ARG A 206 1.39 -16.69 1.97
C ARG A 206 2.64 -16.20 1.24
N LEU A 207 3.70 -16.99 1.28
CA LEU A 207 4.89 -16.83 0.47
C LEU A 207 5.22 -18.18 -0.16
N SER A 208 5.15 -18.27 -1.49
CA SER A 208 5.54 -19.45 -2.26
C SER A 208 6.70 -19.07 -3.19
N VAL A 209 7.83 -19.74 -3.03
CA VAL A 209 9.03 -19.52 -3.86
C VAL A 209 9.35 -20.78 -4.64
N HIS A 210 9.28 -20.67 -5.96
CA HIS A 210 9.76 -21.73 -6.86
C HIS A 210 11.22 -21.42 -7.23
N GLY A 211 12.14 -21.78 -6.33
CA GLY A 211 13.57 -21.49 -6.42
C GLY A 211 14.25 -21.54 -5.05
N ASN A 212 15.50 -21.10 -4.99
CA ASN A 212 16.26 -21.07 -3.75
C ASN A 212 16.00 -19.78 -2.95
N ILE A 213 15.91 -19.91 -1.63
CA ILE A 213 15.85 -18.79 -0.71
C ILE A 213 17.22 -18.66 -0.04
N ARG A 214 17.85 -17.46 -0.11
CA ARG A 214 19.06 -17.13 0.62
C ARG A 214 18.72 -16.16 1.75
N ALA A 215 18.95 -16.58 2.99
CA ALA A 215 18.75 -15.75 4.18
C ALA A 215 19.96 -15.87 5.11
N GLN A 216 20.21 -14.86 5.92
CA GLN A 216 21.21 -14.95 7.00
C GLN A 216 20.67 -15.80 8.16
N GLU A 217 19.37 -15.68 8.46
CA GLU A 217 18.68 -16.41 9.51
C GLU A 217 17.23 -16.63 9.13
N ILE A 218 16.67 -17.79 9.51
CA ILE A 218 15.25 -18.11 9.43
C ILE A 218 14.81 -18.61 10.79
N LYS A 219 13.95 -17.84 11.49
CA LYS A 219 13.31 -18.24 12.73
C LYS A 219 11.99 -18.93 12.41
N VAL A 220 11.90 -20.23 12.71
CA VAL A 220 10.69 -21.02 12.53
C VAL A 220 10.02 -21.19 13.90
N GLU A 221 8.81 -20.66 14.04
CA GLU A 221 8.02 -20.83 15.26
C GLU A 221 7.23 -22.13 15.17
N THR A 222 7.54 -23.06 16.08
CA THR A 222 6.85 -24.34 16.20
C THR A 222 6.45 -24.58 17.67
N ALA A 223 5.30 -25.19 17.88
CA ALA A 223 4.87 -25.64 19.19
C ALA A 223 5.32 -27.08 19.46
N ASN A 224 5.29 -27.50 20.72
CA ASN A 224 5.56 -28.88 21.17
C ASN A 224 6.95 -29.38 20.78
N TRP A 225 8.01 -28.77 21.37
CA TRP A 225 9.36 -29.32 21.30
C TRP A 225 9.45 -30.67 22.01
N PRO A 226 10.37 -31.55 21.60
CA PRO A 226 10.43 -32.94 22.05
C PRO A 226 11.01 -33.19 23.47
N ASP A 227 11.18 -32.15 24.31
CA ASP A 227 11.66 -32.26 25.69
C ASP A 227 10.92 -33.34 26.53
N TYR A 228 9.77 -33.80 26.04
CA TYR A 228 9.00 -34.90 26.62
C TYR A 228 9.71 -36.25 26.58
N VAL A 229 10.76 -36.43 25.76
CA VAL A 229 11.56 -37.64 25.67
C VAL A 229 12.27 -37.93 27.00
N PHE A 230 12.56 -36.90 27.80
CA PHE A 230 13.16 -37.04 29.10
C PHE A 230 12.18 -37.18 30.26
N SER A 231 10.87 -37.21 29.97
CA SER A 231 9.83 -37.44 31.00
C SER A 231 9.85 -38.88 31.50
N GLU A 232 9.50 -39.08 32.76
CA GLU A 232 9.50 -40.42 33.40
C GLU A 232 8.53 -41.38 32.75
N ASP A 233 7.47 -40.90 32.16
CA ASP A 233 6.43 -41.66 31.47
C ASP A 233 6.70 -41.93 30.00
N TYR A 234 7.83 -41.39 29.46
CA TYR A 234 8.17 -41.60 28.05
C TYR A 234 8.57 -43.05 27.78
N GLN A 235 7.88 -43.65 26.84
CA GLN A 235 8.15 -45.05 26.42
C GLN A 235 9.27 -45.07 25.37
N LEU A 236 10.53 -45.15 25.82
CA LEU A 236 11.68 -45.22 24.90
C LEU A 236 11.64 -46.58 24.15
N PRO A 237 11.50 -46.55 22.80
CA PRO A 237 11.54 -47.79 21.99
C PRO A 237 12.83 -48.52 22.13
N SER A 238 12.79 -49.85 22.31
CA SER A 238 14.04 -50.63 22.42
C SER A 238 14.82 -50.63 21.08
N LEU A 239 16.14 -50.73 21.17
CA LEU A 239 16.99 -50.84 19.97
C LEU A 239 16.64 -52.06 19.12
N LYS A 240 16.08 -53.13 19.70
CA LYS A 240 15.64 -54.34 18.99
C LYS A 240 14.38 -54.03 18.15
N GLU A 241 13.41 -53.34 18.71
CA GLU A 241 12.18 -52.90 18.00
C GLU A 241 12.55 -51.91 16.90
N THR A 242 13.44 -50.94 17.17
CA THR A 242 13.93 -49.98 16.19
C THR A 242 14.66 -50.70 15.04
N ALA A 243 15.49 -51.70 15.32
CA ALA A 243 16.20 -52.48 14.30
C ALA A 243 15.22 -53.27 13.39
N GLN A 244 14.21 -53.89 13.99
CA GLN A 244 13.15 -54.58 13.26
C GLN A 244 12.40 -53.61 12.36
N PHE A 245 11.96 -52.45 12.86
CA PHE A 245 11.27 -51.43 12.10
C PHE A 245 12.10 -50.97 10.89
N ILE A 246 13.40 -50.70 11.10
CA ILE A 246 14.30 -50.29 10.01
C ILE A 246 14.42 -51.37 8.95
N GLN A 247 14.48 -52.64 9.38
CA GLN A 247 14.58 -53.78 8.43
C GLN A 247 13.35 -53.86 7.54
N GLU A 248 12.16 -53.62 8.10
CA GLU A 248 10.89 -53.69 7.40
C GLU A 248 10.59 -52.44 6.57
N ASN A 249 10.85 -51.25 7.11
CA ASN A 249 10.39 -49.99 6.57
C ASN A 249 11.48 -49.14 5.87
N LYS A 250 12.78 -49.45 6.09
CA LYS A 250 13.96 -48.77 5.49
C LYS A 250 14.14 -47.31 5.91
N HIS A 251 13.48 -46.87 6.98
CA HIS A 251 13.63 -45.55 7.60
C HIS A 251 13.45 -45.67 9.13
N LEU A 252 13.80 -44.62 9.89
CA LEU A 252 13.58 -44.54 11.33
C LEU A 252 12.09 -44.36 11.66
N PRO A 253 11.60 -44.89 12.81
CA PRO A 253 10.27 -44.64 13.29
C PRO A 253 9.98 -43.12 13.41
N GLY A 254 8.85 -42.67 12.87
CA GLY A 254 8.42 -41.26 12.90
C GLY A 254 9.10 -40.34 11.85
N VAL A 255 10.08 -40.84 11.11
CA VAL A 255 10.70 -40.11 9.99
C VAL A 255 9.91 -40.39 8.71
N PRO A 256 9.49 -39.36 7.94
CA PRO A 256 8.78 -39.58 6.67
C PRO A 256 9.59 -40.36 5.65
N LYS A 257 8.92 -41.12 4.79
CA LYS A 257 9.57 -41.80 3.67
C LYS A 257 10.00 -40.81 2.59
N ALA A 258 11.03 -41.19 1.82
CA ALA A 258 11.53 -40.36 0.73
C ALA A 258 10.43 -40.01 -0.31
N GLU A 259 9.53 -40.96 -0.61
CA GLU A 259 8.41 -40.75 -1.53
C GLU A 259 7.42 -39.71 -1.01
N GLU A 260 7.10 -39.73 0.30
CA GLU A 260 6.21 -38.74 0.92
C GLU A 260 6.80 -37.31 0.89
N ILE A 261 8.13 -37.21 1.10
CA ILE A 261 8.85 -35.93 1.00
C ILE A 261 8.86 -35.42 -0.44
N GLN A 262 9.00 -36.32 -1.42
CA GLN A 262 9.02 -35.95 -2.82
C GLN A 262 7.65 -35.45 -3.31
N GLU A 263 6.57 -35.99 -2.81
CA GLU A 263 5.20 -35.61 -3.20
C GLU A 263 4.72 -34.33 -2.46
N ASN A 264 4.98 -34.25 -1.16
CA ASN A 264 4.37 -33.26 -0.28
C ASN A 264 5.34 -32.14 0.18
N GLY A 265 6.63 -32.30 -0.12
CA GLY A 265 7.68 -31.45 0.45
C GLY A 265 8.01 -31.80 1.89
N LEU A 266 8.92 -31.07 2.48
CA LEU A 266 9.39 -31.26 3.85
C LEU A 266 9.16 -30.00 4.66
N SER A 267 8.39 -30.10 5.77
CA SER A 267 8.28 -29.01 6.75
C SER A 267 9.57 -28.93 7.55
N LEU A 268 10.28 -27.81 7.45
CA LEU A 268 11.54 -27.59 8.14
C LEU A 268 11.38 -27.65 9.68
N GLY A 269 10.32 -27.08 10.21
CA GLY A 269 10.02 -27.09 11.66
C GLY A 269 9.74 -28.51 12.19
N GLU A 270 8.85 -29.25 11.52
CA GLU A 270 8.50 -30.61 11.91
C GLU A 270 9.69 -31.56 11.80
N MET A 271 10.49 -31.42 10.74
CA MET A 271 11.69 -32.26 10.59
C MET A 271 12.73 -32.02 11.67
N ASN A 272 12.95 -30.74 12.04
CA ASN A 272 13.85 -30.42 13.15
C ASN A 272 13.36 -31.01 14.49
N LYS A 273 12.06 -31.02 14.77
CA LYS A 273 11.49 -31.68 15.96
C LYS A 273 11.75 -33.17 15.95
N ILE A 274 11.47 -33.83 14.81
CA ILE A 274 11.73 -35.27 14.67
C ILE A 274 13.22 -35.59 14.87
N LEU A 275 14.10 -34.83 14.25
CA LEU A 275 15.54 -35.03 14.40
C LEU A 275 16.00 -34.82 15.85
N LEU A 276 15.50 -33.79 16.55
CA LEU A 276 15.84 -33.58 17.95
C LEU A 276 15.33 -34.72 18.81
N GLN A 277 14.08 -35.17 18.62
CA GLN A 277 13.56 -36.36 19.30
C GLN A 277 14.45 -37.59 19.10
N LYS A 278 14.90 -37.84 17.88
CA LYS A 278 15.81 -39.01 17.62
C LYS A 278 17.19 -38.84 18.26
N ILE A 279 17.69 -37.61 18.34
CA ILE A 279 18.94 -37.32 19.07
C ILE A 279 18.75 -37.59 20.57
N GLU A 280 17.66 -37.17 21.18
CA GLU A 280 17.35 -37.39 22.60
C GLU A 280 17.16 -38.88 22.92
N GLU A 281 16.39 -39.63 22.09
CA GLU A 281 16.22 -41.08 22.21
C GLU A 281 17.61 -41.79 22.11
N LEU A 282 18.42 -41.41 21.13
CA LEU A 282 19.76 -41.96 20.95
C LEU A 282 20.67 -41.67 22.16
N THR A 283 20.56 -40.47 22.73
CA THR A 283 21.30 -40.06 23.92
C THR A 283 20.95 -40.96 25.13
N LEU A 284 19.66 -41.23 25.35
CA LEU A 284 19.20 -42.13 26.39
C LEU A 284 19.76 -43.56 26.21
N HIS A 285 19.76 -44.07 24.98
CA HIS A 285 20.36 -45.38 24.66
C HIS A 285 21.87 -45.39 24.89
N MET A 286 22.56 -44.33 24.58
CA MET A 286 24.01 -44.20 24.84
C MET A 286 24.30 -44.24 26.33
N ILE A 287 23.56 -43.49 27.15
CA ILE A 287 23.67 -43.48 28.62
C ILE A 287 23.43 -44.91 29.20
N ASP A 288 22.40 -45.61 28.69
CA ASP A 288 22.14 -46.99 29.14
C ASP A 288 23.31 -47.95 28.78
N LYS A 289 23.86 -47.81 27.57
CA LYS A 289 25.03 -48.60 27.15
C LYS A 289 26.26 -48.32 27.98
N ASP A 290 26.54 -47.06 28.30
CA ASP A 290 27.66 -46.65 29.12
C ASP A 290 27.57 -47.29 30.52
N LYS A 291 26.41 -47.19 31.17
CA LYS A 291 26.17 -47.87 32.47
C LYS A 291 26.39 -49.39 32.41
N ARG A 292 25.97 -50.02 31.29
CA ARG A 292 26.17 -51.49 31.11
C ARG A 292 27.66 -51.83 30.91
N ILE A 293 28.40 -51.00 30.20
CA ILE A 293 29.86 -51.16 30.02
C ILE A 293 30.57 -51.04 31.37
N GLU A 294 30.31 -49.97 32.13
CA GLU A 294 30.86 -49.78 33.47
C GLU A 294 30.56 -50.98 34.40
N ALA A 295 29.32 -51.50 34.33
CA ALA A 295 28.94 -52.67 35.14
C ALA A 295 29.68 -53.95 34.73
N LEU A 296 29.98 -54.12 33.44
CA LEU A 296 30.77 -55.26 32.91
C LEU A 296 32.22 -55.14 33.31
N GLU A 297 32.83 -53.96 33.20
CA GLU A 297 34.18 -53.66 33.59
C GLU A 297 34.41 -53.96 35.10
N LYS A 298 33.51 -53.50 35.98
CA LYS A 298 33.49 -53.81 37.40
C LYS A 298 33.47 -55.34 37.67
N ARG A 299 32.67 -56.09 36.90
CA ARG A 299 32.60 -57.55 37.02
C ARG A 299 33.85 -58.27 36.57
N LEU A 300 34.53 -57.74 35.55
CA LEU A 300 35.81 -58.29 35.05
C LEU A 300 36.94 -58.05 36.06
N ASN A 301 37.10 -56.84 36.58
CA ASN A 301 38.12 -56.50 37.59
C ASN A 301 37.94 -57.24 38.91
N ILE A 302 36.74 -57.65 39.28
CA ILE A 302 36.48 -58.53 40.49
C ILE A 302 36.92 -59.98 40.21
N LYS A 303 36.97 -60.42 38.93
CA LYS A 303 37.40 -61.79 38.60
C LYS A 303 38.91 -61.93 38.47
N GLU A 304 39.70 -60.84 38.38
CA GLU A 304 41.12 -60.79 38.31
C GLU A 304 41.81 -60.62 39.69
N GLN A 305 41.04 -60.44 40.77
CA GLN A 305 41.46 -60.49 42.17
C GLN A 305 41.03 -61.84 42.82
#